data_0afc5788dfe907cc0a82689b695cb14e
#
_entry.id   0afc5788dfe907cc0a82689b695cb14e
#
_cell.length_a   1.000
_cell.length_b   1.000
_cell.length_c   1.000
_cell.angle_alpha   90.00
_cell.angle_beta   90.00
_cell.angle_gamma   90.00
#
_symmetry.space_group_name_H-M   'P 1'
#
loop_
_entity.id
_entity.type
_entity.pdbx_description
1 polymer ?
#
loop_
_entity_poly.entity_id
_entity_poly.type
_entity_poly.pdbx_seq_one_letter_code
_entity_poly.pdbx_strand_id
1 'polypeptide(L)'
;KAGHILADEDGDIFAIDHGVCFNDEPKLRTVLWGWVDQLIPESLHADLMQLQATLGDFHEHIDPYLSPVESHHLRCRLDELLQLRVFPGPSADWPAIPWPVF
;
A
#
# COMPACT_ATOMS: atom_id res chain seq x y z
N LYS A 1 2.26 -1.13 -12.27
CA LYS A 1 2.01 -0.85 -13.69
C LYS A 1 0.52 -0.96 -13.99
N ALA A 2 0.04 -0.32 -15.06
CA ALA A 2 -1.37 -0.42 -15.45
C ALA A 2 -1.80 -1.88 -15.69
N GLY A 3 -0.99 -2.67 -16.38
CA GLY A 3 -1.24 -4.09 -16.65
C GLY A 3 -1.23 -5.00 -15.42
N HIS A 4 -0.91 -4.49 -14.21
CA HIS A 4 -1.01 -5.22 -12.96
C HIS A 4 -2.34 -5.00 -12.23
N ILE A 5 -3.26 -4.25 -12.84
CA ILE A 5 -4.62 -4.05 -12.35
C ILE A 5 -5.54 -4.81 -13.31
N LEU A 6 -6.15 -5.86 -12.80
CA LEU A 6 -6.99 -6.76 -13.59
C LEU A 6 -8.43 -6.65 -13.11
N ALA A 7 -9.38 -6.80 -14.02
CA ALA A 7 -10.78 -6.95 -13.69
C ALA A 7 -11.26 -8.31 -14.20
N ASP A 8 -12.09 -8.99 -13.43
CA ASP A 8 -12.76 -10.20 -13.90
C ASP A 8 -14.10 -9.89 -14.61
N GLU A 9 -14.83 -10.95 -14.98
CA GLU A 9 -16.10 -10.84 -15.70
C GLU A 9 -17.21 -10.26 -14.81
N ASP A 10 -17.08 -10.36 -13.48
CA ASP A 10 -18.02 -9.83 -12.50
C ASP A 10 -17.70 -8.37 -12.13
N GLY A 11 -16.57 -7.84 -12.59
CA GLY A 11 -16.12 -6.46 -12.35
C GLY A 11 -15.27 -6.31 -11.08
N ASP A 12 -14.89 -7.39 -10.44
CA ASP A 12 -13.97 -7.36 -9.30
C ASP A 12 -12.54 -6.98 -9.75
N ILE A 13 -11.88 -6.15 -8.95
CA ILE A 13 -10.57 -5.59 -9.28
C ILE A 13 -9.49 -6.30 -8.46
N PHE A 14 -8.48 -6.78 -9.16
CA PHE A 14 -7.32 -7.45 -8.59
C PHE A 14 -6.04 -6.68 -8.90
N ALA A 15 -5.24 -6.39 -7.88
CA ALA A 15 -3.87 -5.92 -8.04
C ALA A 15 -2.92 -7.11 -7.92
N ILE A 16 -1.98 -7.23 -8.85
CA ILE A 16 -0.97 -8.29 -8.88
C ILE A 16 0.45 -7.71 -8.88
N ASP A 17 1.45 -8.55 -8.64
CA ASP A 17 2.88 -8.19 -8.58
C ASP A 17 3.19 -7.21 -7.42
N HIS A 18 3.13 -7.72 -6.19
CA HIS A 18 3.38 -6.96 -4.96
C HIS A 18 4.86 -6.96 -4.51
N GLY A 19 5.80 -7.19 -5.42
CA GLY A 19 7.21 -7.43 -5.11
C GLY A 19 7.97 -6.31 -4.37
N VAL A 20 7.41 -5.09 -4.30
CA VAL A 20 8.04 -3.96 -3.57
C VAL A 20 7.18 -3.42 -2.43
N CYS A 21 6.07 -4.11 -2.08
CA CYS A 21 5.08 -3.58 -1.13
C CYS A 21 5.60 -3.50 0.31
N PHE A 22 6.54 -4.35 0.70
CA PHE A 22 7.02 -4.46 2.08
C PHE A 22 8.46 -3.94 2.26
N ASN A 23 8.93 -3.10 1.36
CA ASN A 23 10.26 -2.52 1.46
C ASN A 23 10.38 -1.59 2.68
N ASP A 24 11.58 -1.50 3.26
CA ASP A 24 11.91 -0.57 4.35
C ASP A 24 11.93 0.90 3.90
N GLU A 25 12.31 1.15 2.62
CA GLU A 25 12.26 2.48 2.04
C GLU A 25 10.88 2.79 1.42
N PRO A 26 10.44 4.06 1.39
CA PRO A 26 9.21 4.49 0.74
C PRO A 26 9.34 4.39 -0.79
N LYS A 27 8.89 3.28 -1.36
CA LYS A 27 9.00 2.97 -2.80
C LYS A 27 7.65 2.95 -3.50
N LEU A 28 6.73 3.84 -3.12
CA LEU A 28 5.44 3.94 -3.80
C LEU A 28 5.64 4.36 -5.25
N ARG A 29 5.28 3.47 -6.17
CA ARG A 29 5.42 3.65 -7.60
C ARG A 29 4.20 3.10 -8.33
N THR A 30 3.40 3.99 -8.87
CA THR A 30 2.13 3.64 -9.50
C THR A 30 1.82 4.52 -10.70
N VAL A 31 0.81 4.17 -11.46
CA VAL A 31 0.19 5.03 -12.48
C VAL A 31 -1.07 5.72 -11.94
N LEU A 32 -1.48 5.41 -10.71
CA LEU A 32 -2.75 5.83 -10.11
C LEU A 32 -2.58 7.09 -9.25
N TRP A 33 -2.00 8.15 -9.81
CA TRP A 33 -1.76 9.41 -9.11
C TRP A 33 -2.96 10.37 -9.09
N GLY A 34 -4.09 9.98 -9.68
CA GLY A 34 -5.28 10.83 -9.76
C GLY A 34 -5.99 11.08 -8.41
N TRP A 35 -5.65 10.35 -7.36
CA TRP A 35 -6.27 10.46 -6.03
C TRP A 35 -5.37 11.09 -4.97
N VAL A 36 -4.18 11.56 -5.34
CA VAL A 36 -3.26 12.24 -4.40
C VAL A 36 -3.99 13.33 -3.63
N ASP A 37 -3.77 13.38 -2.31
CA ASP A 37 -4.37 14.34 -1.37
C ASP A 37 -5.91 14.25 -1.24
N GLN A 38 -6.59 13.36 -1.96
CA GLN A 38 -8.00 13.10 -1.74
C GLN A 38 -8.22 12.25 -0.49
N LEU A 39 -9.34 12.48 0.19
CA LEU A 39 -9.70 11.72 1.38
C LEU A 39 -9.86 10.23 1.05
N ILE A 40 -9.27 9.39 1.89
CA ILE A 40 -9.51 7.95 1.87
C ILE A 40 -10.98 7.70 2.24
N PRO A 41 -11.73 6.95 1.42
CA PRO A 41 -13.12 6.60 1.73
C PRO A 41 -13.26 5.94 3.11
N GLU A 42 -14.36 6.22 3.81
CA GLU A 42 -14.58 5.72 5.17
C GLU A 42 -14.51 4.19 5.26
N SER A 43 -15.00 3.48 4.24
CA SER A 43 -14.90 2.01 4.17
C SER A 43 -13.46 1.53 4.17
N LEU A 44 -12.60 2.13 3.35
CA LEU A 44 -11.17 1.78 3.31
C LEU A 44 -10.44 2.20 4.59
N HIS A 45 -10.83 3.33 5.19
CA HIS A 45 -10.27 3.74 6.47
C HIS A 45 -10.62 2.73 7.58
N ALA A 46 -11.86 2.22 7.61
CA ALA A 46 -12.27 1.16 8.53
C ALA A 46 -11.47 -0.14 8.33
N ASP A 47 -11.21 -0.53 7.08
CA ASP A 47 -10.38 -1.70 6.75
C ASP A 47 -8.93 -1.51 7.22
N LEU A 48 -8.37 -0.31 7.07
CA LEU A 48 -7.02 0.02 7.58
C LEU A 48 -6.96 -0.03 9.11
N MET A 49 -8.01 0.44 9.81
CA MET A 49 -8.11 0.33 11.28
C MET A 49 -8.17 -1.14 11.71
N GLN A 50 -8.93 -1.97 11.01
CA GLN A 50 -9.00 -3.41 11.28
C GLN A 50 -7.64 -4.06 11.05
N LEU A 51 -6.94 -3.72 9.96
CA LEU A 51 -5.59 -4.20 9.69
C LEU A 51 -4.62 -3.81 10.82
N GLN A 52 -4.67 -2.56 11.30
CA GLN A 52 -3.84 -2.10 12.41
C GLN A 52 -4.07 -2.93 13.68
N ALA A 53 -5.34 -3.18 14.02
CA ALA A 53 -5.71 -4.00 15.17
C ALA A 53 -5.19 -5.45 15.04
N THR A 54 -5.26 -6.02 13.83
CA THR A 54 -4.83 -7.39 13.57
C THR A 54 -3.31 -7.54 13.42
N LEU A 55 -2.58 -6.51 13.03
CA LEU A 55 -1.10 -6.56 12.94
C LEU A 55 -0.43 -6.79 14.30
N GLY A 56 -1.10 -6.47 15.41
CA GLY A 56 -0.66 -6.85 16.75
C GLY A 56 -0.64 -8.39 16.95
N ASP A 57 -1.62 -9.09 16.39
CA ASP A 57 -1.80 -10.53 16.49
C ASP A 57 -1.15 -11.30 15.32
N PHE A 58 -0.80 -10.61 14.23
CA PHE A 58 -0.23 -11.17 13.00
C PHE A 58 1.30 -11.39 13.03
N HIS A 59 1.96 -11.17 14.16
CA HIS A 59 3.39 -11.44 14.32
C HIS A 59 3.77 -12.83 13.81
N GLU A 60 2.95 -13.83 14.10
CA GLU A 60 3.21 -15.21 13.71
C GLU A 60 3.08 -15.46 12.21
N HIS A 61 2.30 -14.64 11.50
CA HIS A 61 1.99 -14.85 10.07
C HIS A 61 2.81 -13.99 9.11
N ILE A 62 3.24 -12.82 9.53
CA ILE A 62 3.98 -11.86 8.70
C ILE A 62 5.44 -11.77 9.09
N ASP A 63 5.75 -11.63 10.37
CA ASP A 63 7.10 -11.43 10.85
C ASP A 63 8.11 -12.55 10.49
N PRO A 64 7.72 -13.82 10.30
CA PRO A 64 8.65 -14.83 9.77
C PRO A 64 9.14 -14.57 8.35
N TYR A 65 8.44 -13.74 7.57
CA TYR A 65 8.72 -13.45 6.15
C TYR A 65 9.30 -12.06 5.91
N LEU A 66 9.28 -11.20 6.92
CA LEU A 66 9.81 -9.85 6.88
C LEU A 66 10.95 -9.66 7.89
N SER A 67 11.94 -8.88 7.53
CA SER A 67 12.91 -8.42 8.52
C SER A 67 12.23 -7.50 9.56
N PRO A 68 12.80 -7.34 10.77
CA PRO A 68 12.26 -6.42 11.77
C PRO A 68 12.12 -4.98 11.25
N VAL A 69 13.00 -4.56 10.35
CA VAL A 69 12.98 -3.22 9.74
C VAL A 69 11.81 -3.08 8.78
N GLU A 70 11.59 -4.07 7.91
CA GLU A 70 10.45 -4.09 6.97
C GLU A 70 9.11 -4.12 7.72
N SER A 71 9.00 -4.98 8.75
CA SER A 71 7.81 -5.05 9.60
C SER A 71 7.53 -3.72 10.32
N HIS A 72 8.57 -3.06 10.86
CA HIS A 72 8.45 -1.74 11.47
C HIS A 72 7.94 -0.69 10.47
N HIS A 73 8.56 -0.59 9.29
CA HIS A 73 8.15 0.39 8.27
C HIS A 73 6.77 0.13 7.68
N LEU A 74 6.32 -1.12 7.60
CA LEU A 74 4.94 -1.46 7.25
C LEU A 74 3.95 -0.81 8.24
N ARG A 75 4.22 -0.95 9.54
CA ARG A 75 3.39 -0.36 10.61
C ARG A 75 3.40 1.17 10.56
N CYS A 76 4.57 1.77 10.38
CA CYS A 76 4.68 3.23 10.25
C CYS A 76 3.86 3.78 9.08
N ARG A 77 3.90 3.13 7.91
CA ARG A 77 3.09 3.53 6.75
C ARG A 77 1.59 3.40 7.00
N LEU A 78 1.18 2.35 7.71
CA LEU A 78 -0.23 2.18 8.09
C LEU A 78 -0.69 3.27 9.05
N ASP A 79 0.12 3.57 10.07
CA ASP A 79 -0.17 4.64 11.03
C ASP A 79 -0.27 6.00 10.35
N GLU A 80 0.62 6.28 9.39
CA GLU A 80 0.60 7.51 8.61
C GLU A 80 -0.70 7.65 7.79
N LEU A 81 -1.12 6.59 7.08
CA LEU A 81 -2.39 6.59 6.34
C LEU A 81 -3.59 6.82 7.24
N LEU A 82 -3.61 6.21 8.43
CA LEU A 82 -4.68 6.37 9.40
C LEU A 82 -4.74 7.79 9.98
N GLN A 83 -3.59 8.43 10.19
CA GLN A 83 -3.51 9.79 10.73
C GLN A 83 -3.85 10.85 9.68
N LEU A 84 -3.26 10.76 8.49
CA LEU A 84 -3.44 11.75 7.43
C LEU A 84 -4.79 11.63 6.72
N ARG A 85 -5.33 10.42 6.61
CA ARG A 85 -6.61 10.11 5.98
C ARG A 85 -6.71 10.53 4.51
N VAL A 86 -5.58 10.72 3.85
CA VAL A 86 -5.50 11.07 2.42
C VAL A 86 -4.62 10.07 1.68
N PHE A 87 -4.87 9.93 0.38
CA PHE A 87 -3.99 9.13 -0.47
C PHE A 87 -2.62 9.81 -0.60
N PRO A 88 -1.53 9.06 -0.44
CA PRO A 88 -0.18 9.60 -0.46
C PRO A 88 0.22 10.09 -1.86
N GLY A 89 1.08 11.10 -1.90
CA GLY A 89 1.73 11.57 -3.13
C GLY A 89 3.04 10.83 -3.43
N PRO A 90 3.65 11.13 -4.60
CA PRO A 90 4.94 10.56 -4.99
C PRO A 90 6.07 11.05 -4.09
N SER A 91 7.02 10.17 -3.78
CA SER A 91 8.28 10.54 -3.14
C SER A 91 9.18 11.28 -4.14
N ALA A 92 9.95 12.28 -3.63
CA ALA A 92 10.96 12.96 -4.42
C ALA A 92 12.19 12.07 -4.73
N ASP A 93 12.42 11.07 -3.89
CA ASP A 93 13.64 10.23 -3.92
C ASP A 93 13.45 8.91 -4.68
N TRP A 94 12.23 8.66 -5.20
CA TRP A 94 11.90 7.42 -5.89
C TRP A 94 11.13 7.68 -7.17
N PRO A 95 11.41 6.96 -8.28
CA PRO A 95 10.67 7.11 -9.52
C PRO A 95 9.17 6.85 -9.33
N ALA A 96 8.36 7.90 -9.45
CA ALA A 96 6.92 7.88 -9.17
C ALA A 96 6.14 6.98 -10.12
N ILE A 97 6.59 6.82 -11.37
CA ILE A 97 5.91 6.06 -12.41
C ILE A 97 6.78 4.86 -12.81
N PRO A 98 6.20 3.64 -12.87
CA PRO A 98 6.92 2.46 -13.33
C PRO A 98 7.22 2.56 -14.84
N TRP A 99 8.37 2.06 -15.25
CA TRP A 99 8.73 1.93 -16.66
C TRP A 99 8.95 0.45 -17.03
N PRO A 100 8.38 -0.05 -18.14
CA PRO A 100 7.29 0.59 -18.91
C PRO A 100 6.02 0.77 -18.07
N VAL A 101 5.14 1.71 -18.47
CA VAL A 101 3.90 2.05 -17.73
C VAL A 101 2.87 0.93 -17.73
N PHE A 102 2.94 0.02 -18.67
CA PHE A 102 2.08 -1.16 -18.82
C PHE A 102 2.89 -2.43 -19.01
#